data_154fc315aa9f11e30765701da676d7ff
#
_entry.id   154fc315aa9f11e30765701da676d7ff
#
_cell.length_a   1.000
_cell.length_b   1.000
_cell.length_c   1.000
_cell.angle_alpha   90.00
_cell.angle_beta   90.00
_cell.angle_gamma   90.00
#
_symmetry.space_group_name_H-M   'P 1'
#
loop_
_entity.id
_entity.type
_entity.pdbx_description
1 polymer ?
#
loop_
_entity_poly.entity_id
_entity_poly.type
_entity_poly.pdbx_seq_one_letter_code
_entity_poly.pdbx_strand_id
1 'polypeptide(L)'
;MSEKINIEFSLAYRLLHPMHTVLVSCVDKTGKPNVLPLAWAMPTSRDPALVAISVAPSRYSHSLIEETNEFVVNLPTMEIIKETLACGRTSGKNHDKFSETGLTPLSARKVKAPIIKECVAHLECKLHSQFKTGDHTIFVGEVIAAYANKGVFTDIYNIDKAQMLYHLGGNIFATLNQKLYKP
;
A
#
# COMPACT_ATOMS: atom_id res chain seq x y z
N MET A 1 -6.29 -1.55 -37.94
CA MET A 1 -5.45 -1.66 -36.69
C MET A 1 -5.27 -0.26 -36.14
N SER A 2 -5.44 -0.05 -34.84
CA SER A 2 -5.17 1.26 -34.23
C SER A 2 -3.68 1.59 -34.31
N GLU A 3 -3.36 2.83 -34.65
CA GLU A 3 -1.99 3.33 -34.64
C GLU A 3 -1.37 3.21 -33.26
N LYS A 4 -0.10 2.80 -33.18
CA LYS A 4 0.67 2.69 -31.92
C LYS A 4 1.74 3.77 -31.92
N ILE A 5 1.87 4.46 -30.81
CA ILE A 5 2.90 5.48 -30.57
C ILE A 5 3.99 4.93 -29.64
N ASN A 6 5.21 5.43 -29.78
CA ASN A 6 6.29 5.12 -28.88
C ASN A 6 6.10 5.86 -27.54
N ILE A 7 6.43 5.20 -26.45
CA ILE A 7 6.42 5.79 -25.09
C ILE A 7 7.84 5.84 -24.57
N GLU A 8 8.22 6.97 -24.00
CA GLU A 8 9.51 7.16 -23.34
C GLU A 8 9.72 6.12 -22.23
N PHE A 9 10.91 5.51 -22.15
CA PHE A 9 11.21 4.45 -21.17
C PHE A 9 11.00 4.90 -19.73
N SER A 10 11.24 6.17 -19.42
CA SER A 10 10.96 6.78 -18.11
C SER A 10 9.49 6.75 -17.70
N LEU A 11 8.59 6.59 -18.67
CA LEU A 11 7.13 6.50 -18.47
C LEU A 11 6.58 5.09 -18.69
N ALA A 12 7.40 4.12 -19.13
CA ALA A 12 6.96 2.78 -19.50
C ALA A 12 6.19 2.07 -18.36
N TYR A 13 6.62 2.26 -17.10
CA TYR A 13 5.95 1.69 -15.92
C TYR A 13 4.49 2.17 -15.78
N ARG A 14 4.16 3.37 -16.32
CA ARG A 14 2.79 3.91 -16.27
C ARG A 14 1.81 3.17 -17.18
N LEU A 15 2.30 2.39 -18.13
CA LEU A 15 1.44 1.52 -18.95
C LEU A 15 0.82 0.37 -18.14
N LEU A 16 1.35 0.09 -16.94
CA LEU A 16 0.79 -0.87 -15.99
C LEU A 16 -0.33 -0.28 -15.12
N HIS A 17 -0.55 1.04 -15.17
CA HIS A 17 -1.64 1.67 -14.44
C HIS A 17 -3.01 1.46 -15.13
N PRO A 18 -4.13 1.48 -14.39
CA PRO A 18 -4.23 1.79 -12.96
C PRO A 18 -3.72 0.67 -12.07
N MET A 19 -3.02 1.03 -11.00
CA MET A 19 -2.55 0.09 -9.97
C MET A 19 -3.27 0.34 -8.64
N HIS A 20 -3.54 -0.75 -7.90
CA HIS A 20 -4.14 -0.65 -6.58
C HIS A 20 -3.25 0.18 -5.65
N THR A 21 -3.83 1.14 -4.96
CA THR A 21 -3.13 1.96 -3.97
C THR A 21 -3.23 1.31 -2.61
N VAL A 22 -2.12 1.23 -1.89
CA VAL A 22 -2.05 0.77 -0.50
C VAL A 22 -1.39 1.81 0.38
N LEU A 23 -1.69 1.81 1.67
CA LEU A 23 -0.99 2.56 2.71
C LEU A 23 -0.11 1.58 3.50
N VAL A 24 1.20 1.68 3.35
CA VAL A 24 2.15 0.88 4.13
C VAL A 24 2.50 1.62 5.40
N SER A 25 2.15 1.06 6.55
CA SER A 25 2.56 1.55 7.85
C SER A 25 3.75 0.76 8.38
N CYS A 26 4.63 1.45 9.09
CA CYS A 26 5.82 0.93 9.76
C CYS A 26 6.08 1.75 11.01
N VAL A 27 7.02 1.31 11.84
CA VAL A 27 7.46 2.04 13.04
C VAL A 27 8.97 2.20 13.04
N ASP A 28 9.49 3.17 13.78
CA ASP A 28 10.90 3.22 14.12
C ASP A 28 11.22 2.35 15.35
N LYS A 29 12.49 2.30 15.75
CA LYS A 29 12.94 1.53 16.93
C LYS A 29 12.30 1.99 18.25
N THR A 30 11.80 3.22 18.31
CA THR A 30 11.10 3.76 19.49
C THR A 30 9.61 3.45 19.48
N GLY A 31 9.08 2.91 18.37
CA GLY A 31 7.67 2.63 18.17
C GLY A 31 6.90 3.81 17.55
N LYS A 32 7.57 4.88 17.11
CA LYS A 32 6.90 5.99 16.42
C LYS A 32 6.40 5.55 15.06
N PRO A 33 5.10 5.70 14.76
CA PRO A 33 4.52 5.21 13.51
C PRO A 33 4.81 6.14 12.33
N ASN A 34 4.89 5.55 11.15
CA ASN A 34 4.93 6.24 9.88
C ASN A 34 4.05 5.54 8.86
N VAL A 35 3.62 6.25 7.82
CA VAL A 35 2.79 5.74 6.73
C VAL A 35 3.31 6.23 5.38
N LEU A 36 3.27 5.33 4.37
CA LEU A 36 3.68 5.60 2.99
C LEU A 36 2.63 5.06 2.02
N PRO A 37 2.02 5.89 1.16
CA PRO A 37 1.19 5.39 0.07
C PRO A 37 2.06 4.78 -1.04
N LEU A 38 1.66 3.61 -1.52
CA LEU A 38 2.30 2.89 -2.61
C LEU A 38 1.24 2.43 -3.62
N ALA A 39 1.64 2.38 -4.89
CA ALA A 39 0.93 1.65 -5.93
C ALA A 39 1.70 0.37 -6.37
N TRP A 40 2.98 0.26 -6.02
CA TRP A 40 3.80 -0.89 -6.38
C TRP A 40 3.78 -1.95 -5.28
N ALA A 41 2.65 -2.66 -5.21
CA ALA A 41 2.40 -3.76 -4.28
C ALA A 41 1.70 -4.90 -5.00
N MET A 42 2.08 -6.15 -4.72
CA MET A 42 1.48 -7.33 -5.35
C MET A 42 1.64 -8.59 -4.49
N PRO A 43 0.73 -9.59 -4.58
CA PRO A 43 0.97 -10.91 -4.04
C PRO A 43 2.07 -11.62 -4.84
N THR A 44 2.93 -12.41 -4.16
CA THR A 44 4.04 -13.13 -4.80
C THR A 44 4.01 -14.63 -4.53
N SER A 45 3.29 -15.08 -3.50
CA SER A 45 3.10 -16.51 -3.18
C SER A 45 1.79 -16.71 -2.42
N ARG A 46 1.21 -17.92 -2.54
CA ARG A 46 0.03 -18.34 -1.77
C ARG A 46 0.42 -19.18 -0.55
N ASP A 47 1.46 -19.97 -0.67
CA ASP A 47 1.97 -20.83 0.40
C ASP A 47 3.51 -20.88 0.35
N PRO A 48 4.21 -20.24 1.32
CA PRO A 48 3.63 -19.30 2.31
C PRO A 48 2.98 -18.08 1.64
N ALA A 49 2.06 -17.43 2.35
CA ALA A 49 1.41 -16.21 1.85
C ALA A 49 2.40 -15.04 1.86
N LEU A 50 2.84 -14.60 0.67
CA LEU A 50 3.81 -13.51 0.52
C LEU A 50 3.25 -12.37 -0.30
N VAL A 51 3.61 -11.13 0.11
CA VAL A 51 3.34 -9.89 -0.63
C VAL A 51 4.62 -9.11 -0.83
N ALA A 52 4.80 -8.53 -2.01
CA ALA A 52 5.90 -7.63 -2.31
C ALA A 52 5.42 -6.18 -2.30
N ILE A 53 6.27 -5.30 -1.79
CA ILE A 53 6.16 -3.84 -1.93
C ILE A 53 7.48 -3.30 -2.46
N SER A 54 7.42 -2.32 -3.36
CA SER A 54 8.62 -1.70 -3.92
C SER A 54 8.77 -0.28 -3.40
N VAL A 55 9.88 0.00 -2.70
CA VAL A 55 10.12 1.26 -1.99
C VAL A 55 11.46 1.84 -2.38
N ALA A 56 11.51 3.11 -2.79
CA ALA A 56 12.77 3.80 -3.08
C ALA A 56 13.56 4.03 -1.77
N PRO A 57 14.90 3.86 -1.76
CA PRO A 57 15.75 4.10 -0.58
C PRO A 57 15.66 5.53 -0.02
N SER A 58 15.26 6.50 -0.85
CA SER A 58 15.02 7.88 -0.41
C SER A 58 13.78 8.07 0.48
N ARG A 59 12.89 7.07 0.56
CA ARG A 59 11.70 7.13 1.41
C ARG A 59 12.04 6.73 2.83
N TYR A 60 11.63 7.54 3.81
CA TYR A 60 11.88 7.26 5.22
C TYR A 60 11.38 5.88 5.67
N SER A 61 10.24 5.42 5.16
CA SER A 61 9.73 4.06 5.43
C SER A 61 10.69 2.95 5.01
N HIS A 62 11.58 3.18 4.02
CA HIS A 62 12.56 2.18 3.59
C HIS A 62 13.46 1.76 4.75
N SER A 63 14.14 2.73 5.38
CA SER A 63 15.01 2.45 6.53
C SER A 63 14.23 1.87 7.72
N LEU A 64 12.99 2.31 7.96
CA LEU A 64 12.19 1.79 9.06
C LEU A 64 11.84 0.30 8.88
N ILE A 65 11.51 -0.11 7.65
CA ILE A 65 11.23 -1.51 7.33
C ILE A 65 12.49 -2.37 7.46
N GLU A 66 13.65 -1.88 7.00
CA GLU A 66 14.93 -2.57 7.18
C GLU A 66 15.30 -2.72 8.66
N GLU A 67 15.04 -1.70 9.47
CA GLU A 67 15.39 -1.69 10.88
C GLU A 67 14.51 -2.60 11.75
N THR A 68 13.21 -2.69 11.42
CA THR A 68 12.23 -3.39 12.25
C THR A 68 11.83 -4.75 11.70
N ASN A 69 12.10 -5.01 10.41
CA ASN A 69 11.75 -6.24 9.69
C ASN A 69 10.23 -6.52 9.71
N GLU A 70 9.41 -5.48 9.77
CA GLU A 70 7.95 -5.63 9.76
C GLU A 70 7.26 -4.41 9.14
N PHE A 71 6.07 -4.62 8.61
CA PHE A 71 5.20 -3.58 8.09
C PHE A 71 3.75 -4.08 8.01
N VAL A 72 2.80 -3.15 7.84
CA VAL A 72 1.41 -3.50 7.54
C VAL A 72 1.02 -2.90 6.20
N VAL A 73 0.39 -3.69 5.35
CA VAL A 73 -0.27 -3.22 4.13
C VAL A 73 -1.73 -2.95 4.47
N ASN A 74 -2.14 -1.69 4.44
CA ASN A 74 -3.51 -1.25 4.70
C ASN A 74 -4.19 -0.87 3.38
N LEU A 75 -5.44 -1.26 3.20
CA LEU A 75 -6.20 -1.09 1.97
C LEU A 75 -7.17 0.11 2.10
N PRO A 76 -6.81 1.29 1.53
CA PRO A 76 -7.65 2.47 1.57
C PRO A 76 -8.78 2.41 0.54
N THR A 77 -9.85 3.17 0.80
CA THR A 77 -10.93 3.45 -0.14
C THR A 77 -10.91 4.91 -0.61
N MET A 78 -11.77 5.24 -1.56
CA MET A 78 -11.95 6.62 -2.04
C MET A 78 -12.34 7.60 -0.92
N GLU A 79 -12.86 7.12 0.20
CA GLU A 79 -13.25 7.95 1.35
C GLU A 79 -12.07 8.71 1.97
N ILE A 80 -10.87 8.10 1.93
CA ILE A 80 -9.63 8.69 2.48
C ILE A 80 -8.59 9.05 1.39
N ILE A 81 -9.06 9.42 0.20
CA ILE A 81 -8.19 9.80 -0.93
C ILE A 81 -7.31 11.02 -0.61
N LYS A 82 -7.85 12.01 0.11
CA LYS A 82 -7.13 13.25 0.46
C LYS A 82 -5.99 12.95 1.45
N GLU A 83 -6.28 12.16 2.46
CA GLU A 83 -5.34 11.70 3.49
C GLU A 83 -4.23 10.84 2.86
N THR A 84 -4.62 9.93 1.96
CA THR A 84 -3.70 9.08 1.20
C THR A 84 -2.73 9.94 0.37
N LEU A 85 -3.25 10.94 -0.36
CA LEU A 85 -2.43 11.84 -1.14
C LEU A 85 -1.51 12.69 -0.25
N ALA A 86 -2.01 13.21 0.87
CA ALA A 86 -1.23 14.00 1.83
C ALA A 86 -0.05 13.20 2.40
N CYS A 87 -0.28 11.93 2.78
CA CYS A 87 0.78 11.02 3.24
C CYS A 87 1.93 10.84 2.22
N GLY A 88 1.65 10.98 0.92
CA GLY A 88 2.65 10.86 -0.15
C GLY A 88 3.50 12.12 -0.37
N ARG A 89 3.02 13.28 0.06
CA ARG A 89 3.64 14.58 -0.22
C ARG A 89 4.69 15.00 0.80
N THR A 90 4.68 14.43 1.99
CA THR A 90 5.59 14.76 3.08
C THR A 90 6.42 13.56 3.50
N SER A 91 7.56 13.81 4.17
CA SER A 91 8.38 12.75 4.75
C SER A 91 8.11 12.61 6.25
N GLY A 92 7.81 11.40 6.71
CA GLY A 92 7.64 11.10 8.14
C GLY A 92 8.89 11.33 8.99
N LYS A 93 10.05 11.60 8.35
CA LYS A 93 11.25 12.04 9.06
C LYS A 93 11.05 13.39 9.77
N ASN A 94 10.27 14.29 9.13
CA ASN A 94 10.07 15.67 9.59
C ASN A 94 8.61 15.98 9.94
N HIS A 95 7.68 15.06 9.66
CA HIS A 95 6.24 15.25 9.81
C HIS A 95 5.60 14.09 10.56
N ASP A 96 4.65 14.38 11.43
CA ASP A 96 3.75 13.38 11.99
C ASP A 96 2.53 13.23 11.08
N LYS A 97 2.65 12.31 10.12
CA LYS A 97 1.62 12.12 9.10
C LYS A 97 0.27 11.69 9.67
N PHE A 98 0.25 10.90 10.75
CA PHE A 98 -1.00 10.49 11.37
C PHE A 98 -1.72 11.69 11.99
N SER A 99 -1.00 12.51 12.77
CA SER A 99 -1.55 13.73 13.35
C SER A 99 -1.99 14.75 12.30
N GLU A 100 -1.17 14.96 11.25
CA GLU A 100 -1.45 15.96 10.21
C GLU A 100 -2.60 15.57 9.27
N THR A 101 -2.82 14.26 9.05
CA THR A 101 -3.89 13.77 8.16
C THR A 101 -5.16 13.38 8.90
N GLY A 102 -5.11 13.19 10.22
CA GLY A 102 -6.22 12.69 11.01
C GLY A 102 -6.46 11.18 10.88
N LEU A 103 -5.59 10.45 10.15
CA LEU A 103 -5.65 8.99 10.12
C LEU A 103 -5.36 8.42 11.51
N THR A 104 -6.12 7.40 11.91
CA THR A 104 -6.04 6.81 13.25
C THR A 104 -5.19 5.54 13.25
N PRO A 105 -3.98 5.55 13.84
CA PRO A 105 -3.20 4.34 14.03
C PRO A 105 -3.82 3.50 15.16
N LEU A 106 -4.07 2.22 14.91
CA LEU A 106 -4.50 1.25 15.91
C LEU A 106 -3.47 0.12 16.01
N SER A 107 -3.37 -0.47 17.20
CA SER A 107 -2.47 -1.60 17.41
C SER A 107 -2.83 -2.77 16.49
N ALA A 108 -1.83 -3.28 15.80
CA ALA A 108 -1.91 -4.53 15.04
C ALA A 108 -1.94 -5.74 15.99
N ARG A 109 -2.25 -6.93 15.47
CA ARG A 109 -2.39 -8.16 16.28
C ARG A 109 -1.06 -8.88 16.50
N LYS A 110 -0.13 -8.79 15.53
CA LYS A 110 1.09 -9.61 15.47
C LYS A 110 2.37 -8.81 15.28
N VAL A 111 2.30 -7.56 14.80
CA VAL A 111 3.44 -6.68 14.56
C VAL A 111 3.31 -5.37 15.33
N LYS A 112 4.41 -4.62 15.47
CA LYS A 112 4.41 -3.29 16.13
C LYS A 112 3.88 -2.19 15.22
N ALA A 113 4.09 -2.34 13.90
CA ALA A 113 3.56 -1.41 12.91
C ALA A 113 2.03 -1.36 13.00
N PRO A 114 1.41 -0.17 13.10
CA PRO A 114 -0.04 -0.05 13.33
C PRO A 114 -0.85 -0.37 12.07
N ILE A 115 -2.09 -0.80 12.27
CA ILE A 115 -3.12 -0.71 11.23
C ILE A 115 -3.68 0.71 11.18
N ILE A 116 -4.34 1.04 10.07
CA ILE A 116 -5.02 2.34 9.88
C ILE A 116 -6.53 2.09 9.96
N LYS A 117 -7.19 2.66 10.98
CA LYS A 117 -8.61 2.43 11.27
C LYS A 117 -9.53 2.67 10.08
N GLU A 118 -9.25 3.69 9.28
CA GLU A 118 -10.04 4.12 8.13
C GLU A 118 -9.87 3.21 6.89
N CYS A 119 -8.89 2.31 6.91
CA CYS A 119 -8.71 1.31 5.87
C CYS A 119 -9.62 0.11 6.08
N VAL A 120 -10.04 -0.53 4.99
CA VAL A 120 -11.04 -1.61 5.03
C VAL A 120 -10.46 -3.01 5.18
N ALA A 121 -9.17 -3.18 4.96
CA ALA A 121 -8.48 -4.46 5.13
C ALA A 121 -6.99 -4.25 5.46
N HIS A 122 -6.37 -5.25 6.07
CA HIS A 122 -5.01 -5.17 6.59
C HIS A 122 -4.28 -6.49 6.42
N LEU A 123 -3.00 -6.42 5.99
CA LEU A 123 -2.06 -7.54 5.94
C LEU A 123 -0.88 -7.19 6.84
N GLU A 124 -0.73 -7.88 7.96
CA GLU A 124 0.41 -7.74 8.86
C GLU A 124 1.55 -8.62 8.36
N CYS A 125 2.71 -8.03 8.11
CA CYS A 125 3.80 -8.68 7.43
C CYS A 125 5.08 -8.65 8.27
N LYS A 126 5.79 -9.78 8.31
CA LYS A 126 7.21 -9.85 8.67
C LYS A 126 8.06 -9.91 7.42
N LEU A 127 9.18 -9.21 7.41
CA LEU A 127 10.10 -9.24 6.27
C LEU A 127 10.64 -10.65 6.07
N HIS A 128 10.34 -11.23 4.91
CA HIS A 128 10.86 -12.53 4.47
C HIS A 128 12.19 -12.38 3.72
N SER A 129 12.23 -11.45 2.76
CA SER A 129 13.42 -11.18 1.94
C SER A 129 13.34 -9.79 1.33
N GLN A 130 14.49 -9.28 0.84
CA GLN A 130 14.55 -8.01 0.13
C GLN A 130 15.54 -8.09 -1.03
N PHE A 131 15.25 -7.34 -2.10
CA PHE A 131 16.05 -7.33 -3.32
C PHE A 131 16.19 -5.91 -3.84
N LYS A 132 17.43 -5.44 -4.05
CA LYS A 132 17.68 -4.17 -4.72
C LYS A 132 17.40 -4.31 -6.21
N THR A 133 16.55 -3.45 -6.76
CA THR A 133 16.16 -3.42 -8.16
C THR A 133 16.22 -2.00 -8.69
N GLY A 134 17.27 -1.68 -9.47
CA GLY A 134 17.46 -0.32 -9.98
C GLY A 134 17.50 0.72 -8.86
N ASP A 135 16.55 1.65 -8.88
CA ASP A 135 16.40 2.75 -7.91
C ASP A 135 15.45 2.43 -6.74
N HIS A 136 14.96 1.18 -6.66
CA HIS A 136 14.06 0.71 -5.61
C HIS A 136 14.57 -0.57 -4.95
N THR A 137 14.05 -0.86 -3.76
CA THR A 137 14.16 -2.15 -3.09
C THR A 137 12.79 -2.82 -3.05
N ILE A 138 12.72 -4.07 -3.50
CA ILE A 138 11.55 -4.93 -3.29
C ILE A 138 11.68 -5.57 -1.92
N PHE A 139 10.74 -5.27 -1.02
CA PHE A 139 10.57 -5.96 0.25
C PHE A 139 9.49 -7.00 0.08
N VAL A 140 9.81 -8.26 0.37
CA VAL A 140 8.86 -9.37 0.37
C VAL A 140 8.50 -9.65 1.82
N GLY A 141 7.23 -9.48 2.17
CA GLY A 141 6.71 -9.75 3.51
C GLY A 141 5.90 -11.03 3.55
N GLU A 142 6.14 -11.88 4.56
CA GLU A 142 5.27 -12.98 4.91
C GLU A 142 4.06 -12.45 5.67
N VAL A 143 2.87 -12.74 5.15
CA VAL A 143 1.61 -12.33 5.78
C VAL A 143 1.32 -13.24 6.96
N ILE A 144 1.45 -12.71 8.17
CA ILE A 144 1.25 -13.44 9.43
C ILE A 144 -0.10 -13.17 10.10
N ALA A 145 -0.84 -12.17 9.62
CA ALA A 145 -2.24 -11.93 9.92
C ALA A 145 -2.90 -11.15 8.78
N ALA A 146 -4.14 -11.50 8.43
CA ALA A 146 -4.93 -10.82 7.42
C ALA A 146 -6.38 -10.71 7.90
N TYR A 147 -7.00 -9.55 7.73
CA TYR A 147 -8.40 -9.32 8.10
C TYR A 147 -8.97 -8.11 7.38
N ALA A 148 -10.29 -8.10 7.28
CA ALA A 148 -11.05 -7.03 6.63
C ALA A 148 -12.30 -6.67 7.45
N ASN A 149 -12.88 -5.52 7.18
CA ASN A 149 -14.15 -5.10 7.74
C ASN A 149 -15.28 -6.08 7.37
N LYS A 150 -16.17 -6.37 8.30
CA LYS A 150 -17.28 -7.30 8.08
C LYS A 150 -18.13 -6.88 6.89
N GLY A 151 -18.32 -7.80 5.95
CA GLY A 151 -19.12 -7.63 4.76
C GLY A 151 -18.44 -6.89 3.60
N VAL A 152 -17.18 -6.47 3.76
CA VAL A 152 -16.40 -5.85 2.68
C VAL A 152 -15.70 -6.91 1.81
N PHE A 153 -15.32 -8.02 2.41
CA PHE A 153 -14.60 -9.11 1.76
C PHE A 153 -15.11 -10.47 2.22
N THR A 154 -15.19 -11.42 1.28
CA THR A 154 -15.33 -12.85 1.53
C THR A 154 -14.20 -13.59 0.86
N ASP A 155 -14.36 -14.05 -0.35
CA ASP A 155 -13.36 -14.53 -1.32
C ASP A 155 -13.04 -13.46 -2.39
N ILE A 156 -13.96 -12.51 -2.57
CA ILE A 156 -13.80 -11.31 -3.39
C ILE A 156 -14.26 -10.06 -2.62
N TYR A 157 -13.82 -8.88 -3.07
CA TYR A 157 -14.31 -7.62 -2.53
C TYR A 157 -15.76 -7.35 -2.95
N ASN A 158 -16.56 -6.88 -1.99
CA ASN A 158 -17.86 -6.28 -2.26
C ASN A 158 -17.63 -4.83 -2.71
N ILE A 159 -17.63 -4.61 -4.03
CA ILE A 159 -17.34 -3.31 -4.64
C ILE A 159 -18.42 -2.24 -4.37
N ASP A 160 -19.61 -2.62 -3.93
CA ASP A 160 -20.66 -1.69 -3.51
C ASP A 160 -20.37 -1.11 -2.11
N LYS A 161 -19.64 -1.86 -1.26
CA LYS A 161 -19.30 -1.48 0.11
C LYS A 161 -17.88 -0.90 0.26
N ALA A 162 -17.00 -1.13 -0.71
CA ALA A 162 -15.63 -0.64 -0.67
C ALA A 162 -15.17 -0.19 -2.06
N GLN A 163 -15.19 1.11 -2.27
CA GLN A 163 -14.65 1.72 -3.48
C GLN A 163 -13.13 1.83 -3.37
N MET A 164 -12.45 0.75 -3.78
CA MET A 164 -11.00 0.64 -3.69
C MET A 164 -10.30 1.72 -4.51
N LEU A 165 -9.17 2.20 -4.01
CA LEU A 165 -8.42 3.31 -4.57
C LEU A 165 -7.37 2.80 -5.59
N TYR A 166 -7.45 3.27 -6.84
CA TYR A 166 -6.50 2.96 -7.90
C TYR A 166 -5.76 4.21 -8.36
N HIS A 167 -4.43 4.14 -8.43
CA HIS A 167 -3.57 5.21 -8.89
C HIS A 167 -3.36 5.13 -10.41
N LEU A 168 -3.58 6.26 -11.11
CA LEU A 168 -3.34 6.39 -12.54
C LEU A 168 -2.01 7.09 -12.86
N GLY A 169 -1.46 7.83 -11.90
CA GLY A 169 -0.23 8.59 -12.04
C GLY A 169 -0.36 10.01 -11.49
N GLY A 170 0.73 10.56 -10.96
CA GLY A 170 0.71 11.88 -10.32
C GLY A 170 -0.29 11.94 -9.16
N ASN A 171 -1.25 12.86 -9.24
CA ASN A 171 -2.30 13.05 -8.24
C ASN A 171 -3.66 12.50 -8.71
N ILE A 172 -3.69 11.63 -9.71
CA ILE A 172 -4.92 11.15 -10.34
C ILE A 172 -5.22 9.74 -9.86
N PHE A 173 -6.43 9.53 -9.36
CA PHE A 173 -6.93 8.27 -8.86
C PHE A 173 -8.28 7.93 -9.52
N ALA A 174 -8.65 6.66 -9.45
CA ALA A 174 -9.92 6.13 -9.89
C ALA A 174 -10.40 5.05 -8.93
N THR A 175 -11.63 4.62 -9.10
CA THR A 175 -12.17 3.41 -8.45
C THR A 175 -12.80 2.50 -9.50
N LEU A 176 -13.14 1.27 -9.13
CA LEU A 176 -13.80 0.33 -10.01
C LEU A 176 -15.25 0.76 -10.28
N ASN A 177 -15.72 0.50 -11.50
CA ASN A 177 -17.14 0.53 -11.80
C ASN A 177 -17.83 -0.60 -11.02
N GLN A 178 -19.01 -0.33 -10.45
CA GLN A 178 -19.80 -1.30 -9.67
C GLN A 178 -20.40 -2.45 -10.50
N LYS A 179 -20.03 -2.55 -11.78
CA LYS A 179 -20.52 -3.60 -12.68
C LYS A 179 -19.60 -4.81 -12.64
N LEU A 180 -20.13 -5.94 -12.19
CA LEU A 180 -19.45 -7.24 -12.24
C LEU A 180 -19.73 -7.94 -13.58
N TYR A 181 -18.69 -8.59 -14.13
CA TYR A 181 -18.79 -9.42 -15.33
C TYR A 181 -18.47 -10.86 -14.94
N LYS A 182 -19.35 -11.76 -15.37
CA LYS A 182 -19.14 -13.22 -15.27
C LYS A 182 -19.05 -13.72 -16.70
N PRO A 183 -17.88 -14.20 -17.19
CA PRO A 183 -17.73 -14.75 -18.53
C PRO A 183 -18.51 -16.05 -18.72
#